data_99ede172787e4b089342851eda8ff2b4
#
_entry.id   99ede172787e4b089342851eda8ff2b4
#
_cell.length_a   1.000
_cell.length_b   1.000
_cell.length_c   1.000
_cell.angle_alpha   90.00
_cell.angle_beta   90.00
_cell.angle_gamma   90.00
#
_symmetry.space_group_name_H-M   'P 1'
#
loop_
_entity.id
_entity.type
_entity.pdbx_description
1 polymer ?
#
loop_
_entity_poly.entity_id
_entity_poly.type
_entity_poly.pdbx_seq_one_letter_code
_entity_poly.pdbx_strand_id
1 'polypeptide(L)'
;FASPQVIVCVPSGSTAVERRAIQESAESAGARRVFLIEEPMAAAIGAGLPVTEPTGSMVVDIGGGTTEVAVLSLGGIVFSRSVRIGGDKMDEAIIAYIRRNHTLLVGESSAERIKEEIGSAYPPEDGDGATMEIRGRDLMNGVPKELILSEREIAESMAEPIGAIIESVKVALEHTAPELAADMVDKGIVLTGGGALLGNMDYVLRHATGLPVSLADDPLSCVVLGTGRALEEMKTLKNVLVTGY
;
A
#
# COMPACT_ATOMS: atom_id res chain seq x y z
N PHE A 1 -27.32 -17.74 -19.79
CA PHE A 1 -26.20 -17.00 -19.26
C PHE A 1 -25.62 -17.80 -18.11
N ALA A 2 -24.31 -18.13 -18.14
CA ALA A 2 -23.65 -18.82 -17.05
C ALA A 2 -23.38 -17.81 -15.93
N SER A 3 -23.87 -18.10 -14.72
CA SER A 3 -23.55 -17.28 -13.56
C SER A 3 -22.11 -17.58 -13.10
N PRO A 4 -21.20 -16.60 -13.05
CA PRO A 4 -19.79 -16.82 -12.74
C PRO A 4 -19.57 -17.11 -11.23
N GLN A 5 -18.45 -17.75 -10.93
CA GLN A 5 -17.85 -17.69 -9.61
C GLN A 5 -16.99 -16.42 -9.55
N VAL A 6 -17.03 -15.73 -8.43
CA VAL A 6 -16.32 -14.45 -8.24
C VAL A 6 -15.52 -14.51 -6.95
N ILE A 7 -14.29 -14.01 -6.97
CA ILE A 7 -13.54 -13.66 -5.78
C ILE A 7 -13.50 -12.14 -5.68
N VAL A 8 -13.79 -11.61 -4.50
CA VAL A 8 -13.71 -10.18 -4.19
C VAL A 8 -12.63 -9.97 -3.14
N CYS A 9 -11.70 -9.08 -3.43
CA CYS A 9 -10.69 -8.65 -2.47
C CYS A 9 -11.30 -7.65 -1.49
N VAL A 10 -11.00 -7.81 -0.20
CA VAL A 10 -11.51 -6.95 0.87
C VAL A 10 -10.37 -6.56 1.81
N PRO A 11 -10.38 -5.33 2.37
CA PRO A 11 -9.40 -4.93 3.38
C PRO A 11 -9.43 -5.87 4.60
N SER A 12 -8.26 -6.10 5.22
CA SER A 12 -8.17 -6.98 6.40
C SER A 12 -9.01 -6.48 7.58
N GLY A 13 -9.16 -5.15 7.71
CA GLY A 13 -9.98 -4.50 8.73
C GLY A 13 -11.48 -4.43 8.44
N SER A 14 -11.98 -5.06 7.35
CA SER A 14 -13.40 -5.03 7.01
C SER A 14 -14.25 -5.80 8.04
N THR A 15 -15.37 -5.19 8.45
CA THR A 15 -16.32 -5.77 9.40
C THR A 15 -17.13 -6.91 8.76
N ALA A 16 -17.71 -7.78 9.57
CA ALA A 16 -18.61 -8.84 9.10
C ALA A 16 -19.80 -8.29 8.29
N VAL A 17 -20.31 -7.10 8.66
CA VAL A 17 -21.42 -6.45 7.95
C VAL A 17 -20.98 -5.97 6.56
N GLU A 18 -19.80 -5.36 6.46
CA GLU A 18 -19.24 -4.92 5.17
C GLU A 18 -18.94 -6.10 4.26
N ARG A 19 -18.31 -7.17 4.77
CA ARG A 19 -18.05 -8.41 4.03
C ARG A 19 -19.35 -9.02 3.49
N ARG A 20 -20.39 -9.08 4.32
CA ARG A 20 -21.71 -9.58 3.91
C ARG A 20 -22.35 -8.70 2.85
N ALA A 21 -22.31 -7.39 2.99
CA ALA A 21 -22.86 -6.46 2.01
C ALA A 21 -22.17 -6.59 0.64
N ILE A 22 -20.84 -6.77 0.62
CA ILE A 22 -20.07 -7.02 -0.59
C ILE A 22 -20.52 -8.33 -1.25
N GLN A 23 -20.64 -9.39 -0.46
CA GLN A 23 -21.08 -10.70 -0.96
C GLN A 23 -22.50 -10.63 -1.55
N GLU A 24 -23.46 -10.07 -0.81
CA GLU A 24 -24.86 -9.93 -1.26
C GLU A 24 -24.96 -9.05 -2.53
N SER A 25 -24.12 -8.01 -2.62
CA SER A 25 -24.07 -7.16 -3.82
C SER A 25 -23.59 -7.93 -5.05
N ALA A 26 -22.53 -8.74 -4.92
CA ALA A 26 -22.01 -9.54 -6.01
C ALA A 26 -22.99 -10.67 -6.42
N GLU A 27 -23.67 -11.31 -5.46
CA GLU A 27 -24.72 -12.31 -5.72
C GLU A 27 -25.92 -11.66 -6.43
N SER A 28 -26.34 -10.48 -5.98
CA SER A 28 -27.43 -9.72 -6.63
C SER A 28 -27.09 -9.29 -8.06
N ALA A 29 -25.81 -9.08 -8.35
CA ALA A 29 -25.32 -8.80 -9.70
C ALA A 29 -25.24 -10.06 -10.59
N GLY A 30 -25.57 -11.25 -10.05
CA GLY A 30 -25.67 -12.50 -10.81
C GLY A 30 -24.53 -13.50 -10.57
N ALA A 31 -23.67 -13.29 -9.61
CA ALA A 31 -22.66 -14.26 -9.24
C ALA A 31 -23.31 -15.52 -8.65
N ARG A 32 -22.88 -16.71 -9.11
CA ARG A 32 -23.37 -18.00 -8.58
C ARG A 32 -22.76 -18.33 -7.22
N ARG A 33 -21.51 -17.92 -7.02
CA ARG A 33 -20.73 -18.10 -5.80
C ARG A 33 -19.79 -16.93 -5.63
N VAL A 34 -19.74 -16.39 -4.45
CA VAL A 34 -18.83 -15.30 -4.08
C VAL A 34 -17.89 -15.80 -2.99
N PHE A 35 -16.61 -15.61 -3.20
CA PHE A 35 -15.56 -15.86 -2.23
C PHE A 35 -14.92 -14.52 -1.89
N LEU A 36 -14.43 -14.39 -0.66
CA LEU A 36 -13.68 -13.21 -0.24
C LEU A 36 -12.23 -13.60 0.01
N ILE A 37 -11.32 -12.72 -0.32
CA ILE A 37 -9.90 -12.81 0.02
C ILE A 37 -9.46 -11.50 0.66
N GLU A 38 -8.65 -11.58 1.71
CA GLU A 38 -8.13 -10.37 2.34
C GLU A 38 -7.01 -9.76 1.49
N GLU A 39 -7.01 -8.44 1.40
CA GLU A 39 -6.11 -7.66 0.53
C GLU A 39 -4.63 -8.02 0.72
N PRO A 40 -4.08 -8.07 1.96
CA PRO A 40 -2.68 -8.44 2.15
C PRO A 40 -2.37 -9.90 1.78
N MET A 41 -3.34 -10.81 1.89
CA MET A 41 -3.17 -12.18 1.41
C MET A 41 -3.11 -12.23 -0.12
N ALA A 42 -4.00 -11.50 -0.78
CA ALA A 42 -3.97 -11.38 -2.25
C ALA A 42 -2.67 -10.74 -2.73
N ALA A 43 -2.23 -9.64 -2.08
CA ALA A 43 -0.96 -8.98 -2.39
C ALA A 43 0.23 -9.94 -2.27
N ALA A 44 0.30 -10.73 -1.19
CA ALA A 44 1.37 -11.69 -0.96
C ALA A 44 1.38 -12.82 -2.02
N ILE A 45 0.21 -13.37 -2.38
CA ILE A 45 0.10 -14.37 -3.46
C ILE A 45 0.55 -13.76 -4.79
N GLY A 46 0.11 -12.54 -5.09
CA GLY A 46 0.48 -11.83 -6.32
C GLY A 46 1.96 -11.55 -6.41
N ALA A 47 2.59 -11.20 -5.31
CA ALA A 47 4.03 -11.01 -5.19
C ALA A 47 4.84 -12.32 -5.19
N GLY A 48 4.17 -13.49 -5.23
CA GLY A 48 4.84 -14.79 -5.27
C GLY A 48 5.39 -15.26 -3.93
N LEU A 49 4.91 -14.71 -2.81
CA LEU A 49 5.33 -15.15 -1.47
C LEU A 49 4.82 -16.58 -1.17
N PRO A 50 5.59 -17.40 -0.44
CA PRO A 50 5.22 -18.78 -0.12
C PRO A 50 4.22 -18.83 1.04
N VAL A 51 3.00 -18.29 0.83
CA VAL A 51 2.00 -18.09 1.87
C VAL A 51 1.52 -19.38 2.55
N THR A 52 1.61 -20.53 1.88
CA THR A 52 1.18 -21.83 2.43
C THR A 52 2.24 -22.57 3.22
N GLU A 53 3.49 -22.11 3.19
CA GLU A 53 4.61 -22.72 3.90
C GLU A 53 4.57 -22.37 5.40
N PRO A 54 5.18 -23.22 6.27
CA PRO A 54 5.30 -22.97 7.70
C PRO A 54 6.42 -21.98 8.04
N THR A 55 6.48 -20.88 7.31
CA THR A 55 7.49 -19.82 7.47
C THR A 55 6.81 -18.46 7.49
N GLY A 56 7.37 -17.52 8.25
CA GLY A 56 6.91 -16.15 8.29
C GLY A 56 7.21 -15.40 6.98
N SER A 57 6.19 -14.75 6.42
CA SER A 57 6.33 -13.81 5.30
C SER A 57 5.66 -12.51 5.66
N MET A 58 6.29 -11.37 5.36
CA MET A 58 5.71 -10.05 5.60
C MET A 58 5.48 -9.30 4.30
N VAL A 59 4.27 -8.79 4.14
CA VAL A 59 3.89 -7.91 3.03
C VAL A 59 3.43 -6.57 3.58
N VAL A 60 3.80 -5.50 2.87
CA VAL A 60 3.32 -4.14 3.11
C VAL A 60 2.73 -3.64 1.80
N ASP A 61 1.42 -3.56 1.76
CA ASP A 61 0.68 -3.09 0.60
C ASP A 61 0.29 -1.62 0.81
N ILE A 62 0.90 -0.73 0.03
CA ILE A 62 0.70 0.72 0.14
C ILE A 62 -0.18 1.16 -1.02
N GLY A 63 -1.48 1.23 -0.77
CA GLY A 63 -2.48 1.68 -1.74
C GLY A 63 -2.63 3.21 -1.79
N GLY A 64 -3.65 3.68 -2.49
CA GLY A 64 -4.03 5.11 -2.51
C GLY A 64 -4.55 5.57 -1.16
N GLY A 65 -5.57 4.91 -0.62
CA GLY A 65 -6.24 5.32 0.62
C GLY A 65 -5.76 4.63 1.89
N THR A 66 -5.15 3.45 1.78
CA THR A 66 -4.76 2.60 2.92
C THR A 66 -3.38 2.00 2.75
N THR A 67 -2.77 1.66 3.86
CA THR A 67 -1.62 0.75 3.92
C THR A 67 -1.99 -0.45 4.77
N GLU A 68 -1.86 -1.63 4.18
CA GLU A 68 -2.07 -2.93 4.82
C GLU A 68 -0.71 -3.57 5.14
N VAL A 69 -0.47 -3.87 6.39
CA VAL A 69 0.73 -4.59 6.85
C VAL A 69 0.29 -5.94 7.37
N ALA A 70 0.85 -7.02 6.85
CA ALA A 70 0.50 -8.35 7.33
C ALA A 70 1.70 -9.30 7.42
N VAL A 71 1.62 -10.16 8.41
CA VAL A 71 2.49 -11.33 8.58
C VAL A 71 1.67 -12.57 8.30
N LEU A 72 2.16 -13.40 7.40
CA LEU A 72 1.48 -14.59 6.90
C LEU A 72 2.30 -15.84 7.17
N SER A 73 1.61 -16.94 7.47
CA SER A 73 2.19 -18.28 7.61
C SER A 73 1.11 -19.34 7.47
N LEU A 74 1.44 -20.52 6.92
CA LEU A 74 0.54 -21.67 6.81
C LEU A 74 -0.84 -21.38 6.17
N GLY A 75 -0.88 -20.46 5.20
CA GLY A 75 -2.11 -20.07 4.53
C GLY A 75 -3.02 -19.14 5.32
N GLY A 76 -2.55 -18.60 6.44
CA GLY A 76 -3.29 -17.68 7.29
C GLY A 76 -2.56 -16.37 7.52
N ILE A 77 -3.33 -15.35 7.90
CA ILE A 77 -2.79 -14.09 8.40
C ILE A 77 -2.60 -14.23 9.91
N VAL A 78 -1.34 -14.17 10.34
CA VAL A 78 -0.97 -14.28 11.76
C VAL A 78 -1.18 -12.97 12.48
N PHE A 79 -0.83 -11.88 11.81
CA PHE A 79 -1.06 -10.52 12.27
C PHE A 79 -1.36 -9.62 11.06
N SER A 80 -2.29 -8.70 11.21
CA SER A 80 -2.51 -7.65 10.23
C SER A 80 -2.84 -6.33 10.90
N ARG A 81 -2.44 -5.26 10.23
CA ARG A 81 -2.75 -3.89 10.60
C ARG A 81 -3.08 -3.08 9.35
N SER A 82 -4.23 -2.44 9.37
CA SER A 82 -4.65 -1.50 8.34
C SER A 82 -4.61 -0.08 8.91
N VAL A 83 -4.04 0.85 8.14
CA VAL A 83 -4.06 2.27 8.46
C VAL A 83 -4.57 3.05 7.26
N ARG A 84 -5.38 4.09 7.51
CA ARG A 84 -5.95 4.95 6.46
C ARG A 84 -4.94 6.02 6.01
N ILE A 85 -3.78 5.55 5.60
CA ILE A 85 -2.67 6.34 5.11
C ILE A 85 -2.13 5.63 3.88
N GLY A 86 -2.03 6.35 2.77
CA GLY A 86 -1.53 5.86 1.49
C GLY A 86 -1.18 7.04 0.59
N GLY A 87 -1.21 6.83 -0.72
CA GLY A 87 -0.88 7.84 -1.72
C GLY A 87 -1.66 9.13 -1.59
N ASP A 88 -2.97 9.04 -1.27
CA ASP A 88 -3.86 10.20 -1.14
C ASP A 88 -3.43 11.12 0.02
N LYS A 89 -2.97 10.53 1.13
CA LYS A 89 -2.45 11.29 2.27
C LYS A 89 -1.10 11.95 1.98
N MET A 90 -0.31 11.34 1.13
CA MET A 90 0.92 11.97 0.62
C MET A 90 0.58 13.17 -0.26
N ASP A 91 -0.41 13.05 -1.15
CA ASP A 91 -0.88 14.15 -2.01
C ASP A 91 -1.46 15.30 -1.19
N GLU A 92 -2.31 14.99 -0.19
CA GLU A 92 -2.81 16.00 0.76
C GLU A 92 -1.67 16.76 1.47
N ALA A 93 -0.62 16.04 1.88
CA ALA A 93 0.54 16.61 2.55
C ALA A 93 1.33 17.55 1.61
N ILE A 94 1.53 17.16 0.35
CA ILE A 94 2.15 17.98 -0.70
C ILE A 94 1.34 19.26 -0.93
N ILE A 95 0.01 19.14 -1.11
CA ILE A 95 -0.89 20.29 -1.29
C ILE A 95 -0.78 21.25 -0.11
N ALA A 96 -0.81 20.71 1.12
CA ALA A 96 -0.73 21.50 2.33
C ALA A 96 0.63 22.22 2.45
N TYR A 97 1.71 21.56 2.09
CA TYR A 97 3.05 22.14 2.09
C TYR A 97 3.17 23.30 1.09
N ILE A 98 2.75 23.08 -0.15
CA ILE A 98 2.79 24.10 -1.22
C ILE A 98 1.94 25.30 -0.84
N ARG A 99 0.76 25.06 -0.29
CA ARG A 99 -0.12 26.13 0.18
C ARG A 99 0.51 26.96 1.30
N ARG A 100 1.11 26.30 2.28
CA ARG A 100 1.68 26.96 3.46
C ARG A 100 2.98 27.72 3.15
N ASN A 101 3.87 27.10 2.38
CA ASN A 101 5.22 27.65 2.18
C ASN A 101 5.32 28.56 0.96
N HIS A 102 4.48 28.34 -0.07
CA HIS A 102 4.56 29.06 -1.34
C HIS A 102 3.30 29.88 -1.65
N THR A 103 2.28 29.81 -0.78
CA THR A 103 0.97 30.49 -0.99
C THR A 103 0.33 30.17 -2.34
N LEU A 104 0.60 28.96 -2.86
CA LEU A 104 0.12 28.48 -4.14
C LEU A 104 -0.94 27.39 -3.92
N LEU A 105 -2.06 27.47 -4.64
CA LEU A 105 -3.09 26.43 -4.65
C LEU A 105 -2.90 25.54 -5.86
N VAL A 106 -2.71 24.26 -5.61
CA VAL A 106 -2.65 23.17 -6.61
C VAL A 106 -3.75 22.15 -6.35
N GLY A 107 -4.17 21.41 -7.36
CA GLY A 107 -5.16 20.34 -7.24
C GLY A 107 -4.52 18.98 -6.97
N GLU A 108 -5.35 17.99 -6.62
CA GLU A 108 -4.95 16.61 -6.31
C GLU A 108 -4.14 15.97 -7.45
N SER A 109 -4.60 16.07 -8.70
CA SER A 109 -3.89 15.52 -9.85
C SER A 109 -2.51 16.14 -10.07
N SER A 110 -2.31 17.39 -9.65
CA SER A 110 -0.99 18.03 -9.71
C SER A 110 -0.08 17.52 -8.60
N ALA A 111 -0.62 17.29 -7.40
CA ALA A 111 0.12 16.73 -6.28
C ALA A 111 0.55 15.29 -6.56
N GLU A 112 -0.35 14.46 -7.09
CA GLU A 112 -0.05 13.10 -7.51
C GLU A 112 1.09 13.07 -8.54
N ARG A 113 1.00 13.92 -9.59
CA ARG A 113 2.08 14.03 -10.57
C ARG A 113 3.40 14.48 -9.95
N ILE A 114 3.40 15.43 -9.02
CA ILE A 114 4.61 15.87 -8.31
C ILE A 114 5.21 14.71 -7.51
N LYS A 115 4.36 13.96 -6.79
CA LYS A 115 4.78 12.76 -6.05
C LYS A 115 5.41 11.71 -6.95
N GLU A 116 4.81 11.43 -8.11
CA GLU A 116 5.31 10.44 -9.06
C GLU A 116 6.61 10.86 -9.75
N GLU A 117 6.76 12.15 -10.09
CA GLU A 117 7.91 12.63 -10.85
C GLU A 117 9.14 12.94 -9.97
N ILE A 118 8.95 13.55 -8.79
CA ILE A 118 10.03 13.97 -7.91
C ILE A 118 9.85 13.58 -6.44
N GLY A 119 8.85 12.74 -6.13
CA GLY A 119 8.61 12.30 -4.76
C GLY A 119 9.63 11.25 -4.30
N SER A 120 10.07 11.41 -3.06
CA SER A 120 10.96 10.47 -2.38
C SER A 120 10.58 10.36 -0.91
N ALA A 121 10.66 9.14 -0.36
CA ALA A 121 10.43 8.90 1.06
C ALA A 121 11.59 9.41 1.95
N TYR A 122 12.72 9.71 1.34
CA TYR A 122 13.91 10.23 2.03
C TYR A 122 14.49 11.39 1.23
N PRO A 123 14.83 12.50 1.87
CA PRO A 123 15.42 13.65 1.15
C PRO A 123 16.79 13.30 0.57
N PRO A 124 17.19 13.91 -0.54
CA PRO A 124 18.52 13.68 -1.12
C PRO A 124 19.62 14.05 -0.12
N GLU A 125 20.72 13.28 -0.11
CA GLU A 125 21.84 13.49 0.80
C GLU A 125 22.46 14.90 0.62
N ASP A 126 22.67 15.31 -0.63
CA ASP A 126 23.23 16.59 -0.99
C ASP A 126 22.28 17.41 -1.87
N GLY A 127 22.20 18.72 -1.59
CA GLY A 127 21.43 19.68 -2.40
C GLY A 127 19.92 19.45 -2.38
N ASP A 128 19.26 19.91 -3.43
CA ASP A 128 17.81 19.92 -3.55
C ASP A 128 17.24 18.70 -4.29
N GLY A 129 18.11 17.89 -4.91
CA GLY A 129 17.71 16.74 -5.73
C GLY A 129 17.08 17.16 -7.08
N ALA A 130 16.17 16.33 -7.59
CA ALA A 130 15.39 16.62 -8.77
C ALA A 130 14.50 17.86 -8.57
N THR A 131 14.23 18.60 -9.66
CA THR A 131 13.32 19.76 -9.59
C THR A 131 12.23 19.66 -10.64
N MET A 132 11.07 20.22 -10.32
CA MET A 132 9.90 20.24 -11.20
C MET A 132 9.24 21.61 -11.22
N GLU A 133 8.95 22.11 -12.41
CA GLU A 133 8.15 23.32 -12.60
C GLU A 133 6.67 22.97 -12.50
N ILE A 134 5.95 23.68 -11.64
CA ILE A 134 4.50 23.54 -11.45
C ILE A 134 3.79 24.87 -11.64
N ARG A 135 2.50 24.77 -11.93
CA ARG A 135 1.60 25.93 -12.08
C ARG A 135 0.41 25.78 -11.14
N GLY A 136 0.05 26.88 -10.52
CA GLY A 136 -1.10 26.94 -9.63
C GLY A 136 -1.68 28.35 -9.56
N ARG A 137 -2.64 28.51 -8.66
CA ARG A 137 -3.24 29.84 -8.40
C ARG A 137 -2.57 30.47 -7.18
N ASP A 138 -1.99 31.64 -7.36
CA ASP A 138 -1.49 32.45 -6.24
C ASP A 138 -2.65 32.85 -5.31
N LEU A 139 -2.54 32.51 -4.05
CA LEU A 139 -3.59 32.78 -3.06
C LEU A 139 -3.62 34.24 -2.62
N MET A 140 -2.53 35.00 -2.84
CA MET A 140 -2.46 36.42 -2.50
C MET A 140 -3.18 37.29 -3.54
N ASN A 141 -2.95 37.00 -4.81
CA ASN A 141 -3.39 37.82 -5.93
C ASN A 141 -4.48 37.16 -6.79
N GLY A 142 -4.75 35.87 -6.60
CA GLY A 142 -5.75 35.12 -7.34
C GLY A 142 -5.37 34.78 -8.79
N VAL A 143 -4.15 35.13 -9.23
CA VAL A 143 -3.67 34.92 -10.59
C VAL A 143 -2.85 33.62 -10.73
N PRO A 144 -2.71 33.08 -11.96
CA PRO A 144 -1.79 31.98 -12.21
C PRO A 144 -0.35 32.35 -11.84
N LYS A 145 0.37 31.42 -11.22
CA LYS A 145 1.77 31.56 -10.83
C LYS A 145 2.52 30.26 -11.10
N GLU A 146 3.76 30.39 -11.53
CA GLU A 146 4.71 29.29 -11.69
C GLU A 146 5.64 29.20 -10.47
N LEU A 147 6.05 28.00 -10.14
CA LEU A 147 6.94 27.69 -9.04
C LEU A 147 7.80 26.49 -9.41
N ILE A 148 9.06 26.50 -9.00
CA ILE A 148 9.95 25.33 -9.07
C ILE A 148 9.97 24.69 -7.68
N LEU A 149 9.65 23.40 -7.60
CA LEU A 149 9.75 22.57 -6.40
C LEU A 149 10.96 21.65 -6.52
N SER A 150 11.53 21.31 -5.37
CA SER A 150 12.64 20.37 -5.27
C SER A 150 12.19 19.04 -4.64
N GLU A 151 12.91 17.96 -4.95
CA GLU A 151 12.73 16.64 -4.33
C GLU A 151 12.83 16.74 -2.81
N ARG A 152 13.75 17.54 -2.27
CA ARG A 152 13.90 17.78 -0.84
C ARG A 152 12.62 18.33 -0.20
N GLU A 153 12.03 19.35 -0.80
CA GLU A 153 10.78 19.95 -0.30
C GLU A 153 9.63 18.93 -0.31
N ILE A 154 9.56 18.11 -1.34
CA ILE A 154 8.51 17.09 -1.46
C ILE A 154 8.74 15.97 -0.45
N ALA A 155 9.95 15.47 -0.27
CA ALA A 155 10.28 14.48 0.75
C ALA A 155 9.94 14.99 2.17
N GLU A 156 10.31 16.23 2.50
CA GLU A 156 9.97 16.85 3.77
C GLU A 156 8.46 16.98 3.97
N SER A 157 7.72 17.31 2.92
CA SER A 157 6.25 17.44 3.00
C SER A 157 5.56 16.13 3.35
N MET A 158 6.09 14.99 2.90
CA MET A 158 5.52 13.66 3.10
C MET A 158 6.03 12.94 4.37
N ALA A 159 6.87 13.58 5.17
CA ALA A 159 7.51 12.94 6.34
C ALA A 159 6.50 12.35 7.33
N GLU A 160 5.35 13.03 7.55
CA GLU A 160 4.32 12.57 8.48
C GLU A 160 3.62 11.28 7.98
N PRO A 161 3.01 11.22 6.78
CA PRO A 161 2.40 10.00 6.29
C PRO A 161 3.39 8.85 6.15
N ILE A 162 4.62 9.09 5.71
CA ILE A 162 5.67 8.05 5.62
C ILE A 162 6.04 7.54 7.03
N GLY A 163 6.19 8.43 8.00
CA GLY A 163 6.45 8.05 9.39
C GLY A 163 5.37 7.15 9.98
N ALA A 164 4.10 7.40 9.66
CA ALA A 164 2.99 6.58 10.10
C ALA A 164 2.96 5.19 9.43
N ILE A 165 3.38 5.08 8.18
CA ILE A 165 3.58 3.78 7.51
C ILE A 165 4.69 2.99 8.20
N ILE A 166 5.84 3.62 8.45
CA ILE A 166 6.98 3.00 9.15
C ILE A 166 6.55 2.49 10.53
N GLU A 167 5.81 3.30 11.29
CA GLU A 167 5.31 2.90 12.61
C GLU A 167 4.37 1.68 12.53
N SER A 168 3.53 1.62 11.49
CA SER A 168 2.65 0.48 11.29
C SER A 168 3.43 -0.83 11.06
N VAL A 169 4.54 -0.76 10.34
CA VAL A 169 5.43 -1.90 10.11
C VAL A 169 6.13 -2.32 11.41
N LYS A 170 6.63 -1.37 12.21
CA LYS A 170 7.24 -1.67 13.52
C LYS A 170 6.27 -2.35 14.46
N VAL A 171 5.05 -1.83 14.56
CA VAL A 171 4.00 -2.45 15.38
C VAL A 171 3.69 -3.87 14.94
N ALA A 172 3.67 -4.14 13.63
CA ALA A 172 3.47 -5.51 13.13
C ALA A 172 4.61 -6.45 13.54
N LEU A 173 5.86 -5.98 13.47
CA LEU A 173 7.03 -6.75 13.92
C LEU A 173 7.00 -7.03 15.42
N GLU A 174 6.62 -6.06 16.24
CA GLU A 174 6.49 -6.19 17.70
C GLU A 174 5.46 -7.24 18.10
N HIS A 175 4.38 -7.40 17.32
CA HIS A 175 3.30 -8.37 17.58
C HIS A 175 3.54 -9.73 16.92
N THR A 176 4.65 -9.89 16.20
CA THR A 176 5.01 -11.13 15.52
C THR A 176 5.72 -12.08 16.49
N ALA A 177 5.32 -13.35 16.49
CA ALA A 177 6.00 -14.37 17.28
C ALA A 177 7.50 -14.47 16.91
N PRO A 178 8.40 -14.69 17.89
CA PRO A 178 9.85 -14.69 17.64
C PRO A 178 10.30 -15.64 16.54
N GLU A 179 9.66 -16.79 16.41
CA GLU A 179 10.00 -17.80 15.39
C GLU A 179 9.70 -17.29 13.99
N LEU A 180 8.57 -16.59 13.78
CA LEU A 180 8.21 -16.00 12.51
C LEU A 180 9.02 -14.73 12.23
N ALA A 181 9.35 -13.97 13.27
CA ALA A 181 10.22 -12.80 13.13
C ALA A 181 11.64 -13.20 12.70
N ALA A 182 12.13 -14.34 13.14
CA ALA A 182 13.42 -14.87 12.71
C ALA A 182 13.45 -15.16 11.20
N ASP A 183 12.38 -15.68 10.62
CA ASP A 183 12.27 -15.93 9.18
C ASP A 183 12.40 -14.64 8.36
N MET A 184 11.96 -13.50 8.92
CA MET A 184 12.02 -12.21 8.25
C MET A 184 13.43 -11.61 8.17
N VAL A 185 14.37 -12.09 8.97
CA VAL A 185 15.79 -11.70 8.87
C VAL A 185 16.36 -12.11 7.52
N ASP A 186 15.95 -13.28 7.02
CA ASP A 186 16.41 -13.82 5.75
C ASP A 186 15.51 -13.44 4.58
N LYS A 187 14.17 -13.51 4.76
CA LYS A 187 13.19 -13.27 3.70
C LYS A 187 12.86 -11.79 3.50
N GLY A 188 12.97 -11.00 4.56
CA GLY A 188 12.68 -9.57 4.53
C GLY A 188 11.19 -9.22 4.44
N ILE A 189 10.95 -8.01 4.03
CA ILE A 189 9.64 -7.39 3.82
C ILE A 189 9.44 -7.18 2.33
N VAL A 190 8.28 -7.54 1.79
CA VAL A 190 7.93 -7.29 0.39
C VAL A 190 6.93 -6.15 0.32
N LEU A 191 7.24 -5.14 -0.50
CA LEU A 191 6.40 -3.98 -0.75
C LEU A 191 5.53 -4.20 -1.99
N THR A 192 4.26 -3.89 -1.89
CA THR A 192 3.25 -3.93 -2.95
C THR A 192 2.42 -2.64 -2.95
N GLY A 193 1.56 -2.49 -3.95
CA GLY A 193 0.74 -1.29 -4.14
C GLY A 193 1.48 -0.13 -4.80
N GLY A 194 0.71 0.86 -5.25
CA GLY A 194 1.27 2.03 -5.96
C GLY A 194 2.20 2.89 -5.12
N GLY A 195 1.91 3.02 -3.81
CA GLY A 195 2.76 3.78 -2.89
C GLY A 195 4.14 3.15 -2.63
N ALA A 196 4.30 1.85 -2.92
CA ALA A 196 5.61 1.19 -2.87
C ALA A 196 6.60 1.69 -3.94
N LEU A 197 6.08 2.33 -5.00
CA LEU A 197 6.88 2.91 -6.08
C LEU A 197 7.47 4.28 -5.72
N LEU A 198 7.08 4.86 -4.59
CA LEU A 198 7.69 6.11 -4.13
C LEU A 198 9.20 5.91 -3.91
N GLY A 199 9.99 6.83 -4.46
CA GLY A 199 11.44 6.77 -4.33
C GLY A 199 11.90 6.57 -2.89
N ASN A 200 12.88 5.71 -2.65
CA ASN A 200 13.46 5.42 -1.32
C ASN A 200 12.50 4.86 -0.27
N MET A 201 11.30 4.35 -0.63
CA MET A 201 10.38 3.73 0.32
C MET A 201 11.00 2.46 0.94
N ASP A 202 11.66 1.64 0.14
CA ASP A 202 12.42 0.47 0.60
C ASP A 202 13.58 0.86 1.52
N TYR A 203 14.28 1.94 1.20
CA TYR A 203 15.39 2.45 1.99
C TYR A 203 14.96 2.86 3.41
N VAL A 204 13.90 3.68 3.53
CA VAL A 204 13.44 4.15 4.84
C VAL A 204 12.92 3.01 5.71
N LEU A 205 12.23 2.03 5.12
CA LEU A 205 11.75 0.85 5.84
C LEU A 205 12.91 -0.06 6.25
N ARG A 206 13.90 -0.29 5.38
CA ARG A 206 15.11 -1.05 5.70
C ARG A 206 15.89 -0.41 6.84
N HIS A 207 16.06 0.92 6.78
CA HIS A 207 16.77 1.65 7.82
C HIS A 207 16.01 1.63 9.16
N ALA A 208 14.68 1.71 9.13
CA ALA A 208 13.85 1.77 10.33
C ALA A 208 13.66 0.40 11.02
N THR A 209 13.75 -0.71 10.26
CA THR A 209 13.49 -2.07 10.77
C THR A 209 14.75 -2.92 10.89
N GLY A 210 15.81 -2.59 10.16
CA GLY A 210 17.02 -3.41 10.05
C GLY A 210 16.83 -4.68 9.22
N LEU A 211 15.68 -4.87 8.58
CA LEU A 211 15.36 -6.04 7.75
C LEU A 211 15.59 -5.75 6.27
N PRO A 212 15.87 -6.77 5.44
CA PRO A 212 15.82 -6.61 3.99
C PRO A 212 14.43 -6.16 3.55
N VAL A 213 14.38 -5.24 2.59
CA VAL A 213 13.11 -4.76 2.00
C VAL A 213 13.25 -4.79 0.49
N SER A 214 12.28 -5.38 -0.18
CA SER A 214 12.25 -5.48 -1.64
C SER A 214 10.90 -5.08 -2.19
N LEU A 215 10.87 -4.54 -3.40
CA LEU A 215 9.66 -4.34 -4.16
C LEU A 215 9.27 -5.65 -4.85
N ALA A 216 7.96 -5.90 -4.95
CA ALA A 216 7.44 -6.91 -5.86
C ALA A 216 7.75 -6.52 -7.32
N ASP A 217 7.80 -7.49 -8.24
CA ASP A 217 8.11 -7.23 -9.67
C ASP A 217 7.11 -6.27 -10.32
N ASP A 218 5.82 -6.39 -9.99
CA ASP A 218 4.76 -5.48 -10.42
C ASP A 218 3.88 -5.10 -9.21
N PRO A 219 4.29 -4.10 -8.41
CA PRO A 219 3.60 -3.75 -7.18
C PRO A 219 2.14 -3.36 -7.36
N LEU A 220 1.81 -2.67 -8.46
CA LEU A 220 0.44 -2.23 -8.77
C LEU A 220 -0.52 -3.38 -9.04
N SER A 221 -0.03 -4.47 -9.61
CA SER A 221 -0.87 -5.60 -10.03
C SER A 221 -0.92 -6.74 -9.01
N CYS A 222 -0.15 -6.70 -7.92
CA CYS A 222 -0.04 -7.80 -6.96
C CYS A 222 -1.42 -8.26 -6.44
N VAL A 223 -2.26 -7.36 -5.99
CA VAL A 223 -3.58 -7.70 -5.43
C VAL A 223 -4.47 -8.38 -6.47
N VAL A 224 -4.57 -7.82 -7.67
CA VAL A 224 -5.42 -8.39 -8.73
C VAL A 224 -4.88 -9.72 -9.24
N LEU A 225 -3.57 -9.84 -9.43
CA LEU A 225 -2.92 -11.09 -9.85
C LEU A 225 -3.05 -12.18 -8.79
N GLY A 226 -2.88 -11.84 -7.51
CA GLY A 226 -3.06 -12.77 -6.40
C GLY A 226 -4.50 -13.23 -6.25
N THR A 227 -5.46 -12.33 -6.43
CA THR A 227 -6.89 -12.66 -6.46
C THR A 227 -7.21 -13.63 -7.62
N GLY A 228 -6.63 -13.38 -8.82
CA GLY A 228 -6.76 -14.26 -9.97
C GLY A 228 -6.17 -15.65 -9.73
N ARG A 229 -4.94 -15.72 -9.19
CA ARG A 229 -4.30 -17.01 -8.82
C ARG A 229 -5.10 -17.78 -7.79
N ALA A 230 -5.66 -17.11 -6.78
CA ALA A 230 -6.53 -17.75 -5.79
C ALA A 230 -7.79 -18.35 -6.41
N LEU A 231 -8.33 -17.75 -7.49
CA LEU A 231 -9.45 -18.30 -8.24
C LEU A 231 -9.05 -19.52 -9.09
N GLU A 232 -7.89 -19.46 -9.73
CA GLU A 232 -7.38 -20.56 -10.57
C GLU A 232 -6.95 -21.77 -9.73
N GLU A 233 -6.33 -21.51 -8.58
CA GLU A 233 -5.75 -22.52 -7.68
C GLU A 233 -6.62 -22.79 -6.44
N MET A 234 -7.94 -22.65 -6.55
CA MET A 234 -8.88 -22.80 -5.42
C MET A 234 -8.71 -24.07 -4.59
N LYS A 235 -8.19 -25.16 -5.18
CA LYS A 235 -7.98 -26.41 -4.45
C LYS A 235 -6.81 -26.32 -3.50
N THR A 236 -5.72 -25.67 -3.91
CA THR A 236 -4.48 -25.51 -3.16
C THR A 236 -4.60 -24.36 -2.15
N LEU A 237 -5.25 -23.28 -2.60
CA LEU A 237 -5.41 -22.03 -1.84
C LEU A 237 -6.75 -21.91 -1.11
N LYS A 238 -7.47 -23.02 -0.91
CA LYS A 238 -8.79 -23.01 -0.25
C LYS A 238 -8.76 -22.38 1.14
N ASN A 239 -7.67 -22.57 1.88
CA ASN A 239 -7.53 -22.07 3.24
C ASN A 239 -7.27 -20.56 3.33
N VAL A 240 -6.86 -19.92 2.22
CA VAL A 240 -6.63 -18.46 2.18
C VAL A 240 -7.93 -17.68 1.91
N LEU A 241 -8.99 -18.37 1.49
CA LEU A 241 -10.28 -17.77 1.21
C LEU A 241 -11.11 -17.65 2.48
N VAL A 242 -11.66 -16.48 2.71
CA VAL A 242 -12.65 -16.27 3.76
C VAL A 242 -14.00 -16.70 3.21
N THR A 243 -14.54 -17.81 3.74
CA THR A 243 -15.92 -18.20 3.43
C THR A 243 -16.85 -17.27 4.20
N GLY A 244 -17.69 -16.54 3.46
CA GLY A 244 -18.84 -15.87 4.05
C GLY A 244 -19.74 -16.93 4.72
N TYR A 245 -20.24 -16.61 5.89
CA TYR A 245 -21.14 -17.44 6.68
C TYR A 245 -22.44 -17.75 5.95
#